data_51e6ce9311fd8c72bf35342a5267d533
#
_entry.id   51e6ce9311fd8c72bf35342a5267d533
#
_cell.length_a   1.000
_cell.length_b   1.000
_cell.length_c   1.000
_cell.angle_alpha   90.00
_cell.angle_beta   90.00
_cell.angle_gamma   90.00
#
_symmetry.space_group_name_H-M   'P 1'
#
loop_
_entity.id
_entity.type
_entity.pdbx_description
1 polymer ?
#
loop_
_entity_poly.entity_id
_entity_poly.type
_entity_poly.pdbx_seq_one_letter_code
_entity_poly.pdbx_strand_id
1 'polypeptide(L)'
;MTETMLTPSRLWRRMAAEQRHRVARAFWQDEEAAEDQAQAMLLIAQQKKFRPKTVAALDDDRRARHLASLATVPNTIAGRALIAYHLAEHRAMMAAFLDGLGIAHDNGLIKEEHVKPDAAKIPDAVKQLSQKFPEEDVKLYLNTLLCQDPDAWAALREVPAVAGELRPEGMASAAERG
;
A
#
# COMPACT_ATOMS: atom_id res chain seq x y z
N MET A 1 -16.73 -15.14 -14.27
CA MET A 1 -16.25 -14.55 -13.02
C MET A 1 -15.43 -13.31 -13.36
N THR A 2 -15.95 -12.17 -13.05
CA THR A 2 -15.17 -10.93 -13.13
C THR A 2 -14.15 -10.96 -12.00
N GLU A 3 -12.90 -11.19 -12.36
CA GLU A 3 -11.78 -11.02 -11.44
C GLU A 3 -11.82 -9.60 -10.91
N THR A 4 -12.14 -9.48 -9.65
CA THR A 4 -12.36 -8.16 -9.05
C THR A 4 -10.99 -7.49 -8.87
N MET A 5 -10.70 -6.50 -9.68
CA MET A 5 -9.43 -5.77 -9.65
C MET A 5 -9.07 -5.32 -8.24
N LEU A 6 -7.81 -5.52 -7.86
CA LEU A 6 -7.27 -4.99 -6.62
C LEU A 6 -7.17 -3.47 -6.72
N THR A 7 -7.80 -2.78 -5.78
CA THR A 7 -7.73 -1.32 -5.67
C THR A 7 -7.00 -0.93 -4.37
N PRO A 8 -6.48 0.30 -4.26
CA PRO A 8 -5.87 0.76 -3.01
C PRO A 8 -6.79 0.62 -1.79
N SER A 9 -8.06 0.92 -1.95
CA SER A 9 -9.07 0.76 -0.88
C SER A 9 -9.24 -0.70 -0.45
N ARG A 10 -9.20 -1.63 -1.39
CA ARG A 10 -9.26 -3.07 -1.08
C ARG A 10 -7.99 -3.57 -0.43
N LEU A 11 -6.84 -3.10 -0.89
CA LEU A 11 -5.55 -3.42 -0.27
C LEU A 11 -5.52 -2.93 1.18
N TRP A 12 -6.00 -1.71 1.42
CA TRP A 12 -6.14 -1.15 2.77
C TRP A 12 -6.94 -2.06 3.70
N ARG A 13 -8.10 -2.54 3.24
CA ARG A 13 -8.94 -3.44 4.04
C ARG A 13 -8.26 -4.78 4.37
N ARG A 14 -7.39 -5.26 3.49
CA ARG A 14 -6.70 -6.55 3.65
C ARG A 14 -5.48 -6.48 4.56
N MET A 15 -4.98 -5.28 4.82
CA MET A 15 -3.85 -5.10 5.73
C MET A 15 -4.25 -5.38 7.18
N ALA A 16 -3.30 -5.93 7.95
CA ALA A 16 -3.45 -6.05 9.40
C ALA A 16 -3.54 -4.67 10.07
N ALA A 17 -4.20 -4.58 11.22
CA ALA A 17 -4.41 -3.31 11.93
C ALA A 17 -3.11 -2.56 12.23
N GLU A 18 -2.07 -3.27 12.65
CA GLU A 18 -0.75 -2.68 12.89
C GLU A 18 -0.11 -2.13 11.62
N GLN A 19 -0.25 -2.84 10.52
CA GLN A 19 0.26 -2.43 9.22
C GLN A 19 -0.46 -1.17 8.73
N ARG A 20 -1.78 -1.13 8.83
CA ARG A 20 -2.58 0.08 8.53
C ARG A 20 -2.15 1.27 9.38
N HIS A 21 -1.86 1.05 10.66
CA HIS A 21 -1.39 2.11 11.55
C HIS A 21 -0.04 2.69 11.09
N ARG A 22 0.91 1.84 10.71
CA ARG A 22 2.21 2.28 10.18
C ARG A 22 2.06 3.06 8.86
N VAL A 23 1.21 2.56 7.97
CA VAL A 23 0.90 3.22 6.68
C VAL A 23 0.21 4.58 6.92
N ALA A 24 -0.77 4.63 7.82
CA ALA A 24 -1.45 5.87 8.19
C ALA A 24 -0.49 6.89 8.80
N ARG A 25 0.43 6.44 9.61
CA ARG A 25 1.44 7.31 10.24
C ARG A 25 2.35 7.95 9.19
N ALA A 26 2.83 7.18 8.23
CA ALA A 26 3.62 7.72 7.12
C ALA A 26 2.84 8.73 6.28
N PHE A 27 1.55 8.48 6.07
CA PHE A 27 0.65 9.40 5.37
C PHE A 27 0.56 10.77 6.06
N TRP A 28 0.41 10.80 7.39
CA TRP A 28 0.32 12.06 8.13
C TRP A 28 1.65 12.81 8.24
N GLN A 29 2.76 12.12 8.06
CA GLN A 29 4.11 12.71 8.06
C GLN A 29 4.56 13.16 6.67
N ASP A 30 3.81 12.85 5.62
CA ASP A 30 4.14 13.21 4.24
C ASP A 30 3.74 14.68 3.96
N GLU A 31 4.73 15.55 3.84
CA GLU A 31 4.54 16.98 3.57
C GLU A 31 3.88 17.26 2.21
N GLU A 32 3.99 16.34 1.26
CA GLU A 32 3.39 16.48 -0.07
C GLU A 32 1.94 16.01 -0.15
N ALA A 33 1.41 15.44 0.92
CA ALA A 33 0.06 14.88 0.97
C ALA A 33 -0.99 15.82 1.57
N ALA A 34 -0.73 17.11 1.67
CA ALA A 34 -1.56 18.07 2.39
C ALA A 34 -3.04 18.08 1.93
N GLU A 35 -3.29 17.98 0.63
CA GLU A 35 -4.65 17.94 0.08
C GLU A 35 -5.37 16.65 0.50
N ASP A 36 -4.72 15.52 0.34
CA ASP A 36 -5.27 14.22 0.75
C ASP A 36 -5.45 14.12 2.27
N GLN A 37 -4.54 14.72 3.04
CA GLN A 37 -4.65 14.82 4.50
C GLN A 37 -5.88 15.63 4.92
N ALA A 38 -6.17 16.73 4.24
CA ALA A 38 -7.37 17.53 4.49
C ALA A 38 -8.65 16.70 4.26
N GLN A 39 -8.70 15.96 3.17
CA GLN A 39 -9.81 15.05 2.88
C GLN A 39 -9.94 13.93 3.93
N ALA A 40 -8.82 13.37 4.36
CA ALA A 40 -8.78 12.35 5.41
C ALA A 40 -9.28 12.88 6.75
N MET A 41 -8.95 14.12 7.11
CA MET A 41 -9.47 14.76 8.32
C MET A 41 -10.99 14.87 8.28
N LEU A 42 -11.56 15.28 7.15
CA LEU A 42 -13.02 15.35 6.97
C LEU A 42 -13.66 13.96 7.05
N LEU A 43 -13.03 12.96 6.47
CA LEU A 43 -13.50 11.57 6.53
C LEU A 43 -13.54 11.05 7.97
N ILE A 44 -12.48 11.28 8.75
CA ILE A 44 -12.42 10.90 10.18
C ILE A 44 -13.50 11.63 10.96
N ALA A 45 -13.66 12.94 10.76
CA ALA A 45 -14.67 13.75 11.42
C ALA A 45 -16.08 13.20 11.16
N GLN A 46 -16.36 12.84 9.91
CA GLN A 46 -17.67 12.29 9.51
C GLN A 46 -17.91 10.91 10.12
N GLN A 47 -16.94 10.00 10.00
CA GLN A 47 -17.07 8.60 10.46
C GLN A 47 -17.08 8.47 11.98
N LYS A 48 -16.32 9.29 12.67
CA LYS A 48 -16.21 9.27 14.15
C LYS A 48 -17.12 10.27 14.84
N LYS A 49 -17.90 11.05 14.05
CA LYS A 49 -18.77 12.13 14.56
C LYS A 49 -18.01 13.18 15.39
N PHE A 50 -16.81 13.50 14.96
CA PHE A 50 -16.02 14.57 15.51
C PHE A 50 -16.25 15.87 14.73
N ARG A 51 -15.99 17.01 15.37
CA ARG A 51 -15.87 18.27 14.66
C ARG A 51 -14.52 18.32 13.91
N PRO A 52 -14.47 18.90 12.68
CA PRO A 52 -13.20 19.00 11.95
C PRO A 52 -12.07 19.62 12.74
N LYS A 53 -12.35 20.64 13.55
CA LYS A 53 -11.35 21.26 14.45
C LYS A 53 -10.76 20.29 15.48
N THR A 54 -11.56 19.34 15.96
CA THR A 54 -11.10 18.31 16.89
C THR A 54 -10.05 17.42 16.24
N VAL A 55 -10.30 16.98 15.01
CA VAL A 55 -9.37 16.16 14.25
C VAL A 55 -8.08 16.93 13.93
N ALA A 56 -8.20 18.20 13.54
CA ALA A 56 -7.06 19.06 13.25
C ALA A 56 -6.16 19.30 14.47
N ALA A 57 -6.73 19.29 15.68
CA ALA A 57 -5.99 19.46 16.94
C ALA A 57 -5.29 18.19 17.43
N LEU A 58 -5.57 17.01 16.84
CA LEU A 58 -4.90 15.76 17.20
C LEU A 58 -3.46 15.74 16.70
N ASP A 59 -2.59 15.04 17.42
CA ASP A 59 -1.25 14.73 16.92
C ASP A 59 -1.29 13.66 15.82
N ASP A 60 -0.18 13.48 15.13
CA ASP A 60 -0.08 12.55 14.00
C ASP A 60 -0.36 11.10 14.41
N ASP A 61 0.06 10.68 15.59
CA ASP A 61 -0.18 9.32 16.07
C ASP A 61 -1.67 9.04 16.29
N ARG A 62 -2.40 9.98 16.88
CA ARG A 62 -3.85 9.87 17.09
C ARG A 62 -4.62 9.91 15.77
N ARG A 63 -4.24 10.80 14.85
CA ARG A 63 -4.80 10.83 13.51
C ARG A 63 -4.55 9.50 12.78
N ALA A 64 -3.35 8.94 12.91
CA ALA A 64 -3.00 7.66 12.33
C ALA A 64 -3.87 6.52 12.88
N ARG A 65 -4.10 6.49 14.18
CA ARG A 65 -4.99 5.50 14.82
C ARG A 65 -6.42 5.60 14.30
N HIS A 66 -6.95 6.82 14.20
CA HIS A 66 -8.30 7.02 13.67
C HIS A 66 -8.41 6.60 12.20
N LEU A 67 -7.46 6.99 11.36
CA LEU A 67 -7.46 6.59 9.95
C LEU A 67 -7.34 5.06 9.81
N ALA A 68 -6.42 4.44 10.54
CA ALA A 68 -6.21 3.00 10.51
C ALA A 68 -7.44 2.19 10.98
N SER A 69 -8.27 2.76 11.83
CA SER A 69 -9.49 2.13 12.33
C SER A 69 -10.66 2.16 11.33
N LEU A 70 -10.56 2.95 10.26
CA LEU A 70 -11.61 3.03 9.25
C LEU A 70 -11.56 1.79 8.34
N ALA A 71 -12.66 1.08 8.25
CA ALA A 71 -12.78 -0.11 7.40
C ALA A 71 -12.74 0.24 5.91
N THR A 72 -13.24 1.41 5.56
CA THR A 72 -13.32 1.88 4.17
C THR A 72 -12.65 3.25 4.06
N VAL A 73 -11.62 3.32 3.23
CA VAL A 73 -10.88 4.54 2.92
C VAL A 73 -10.89 4.70 1.41
N PRO A 74 -11.15 5.91 0.86
CA PRO A 74 -11.13 6.13 -0.58
C PRO A 74 -9.80 5.76 -1.24
N ASN A 75 -9.84 5.36 -2.51
CA ASN A 75 -8.65 4.97 -3.26
C ASN A 75 -7.56 6.05 -3.28
N THR A 76 -7.93 7.32 -3.37
CA THR A 76 -6.98 8.44 -3.36
C THR A 76 -6.18 8.51 -2.06
N ILE A 77 -6.85 8.39 -0.94
CA ILE A 77 -6.22 8.41 0.39
C ILE A 77 -5.41 7.13 0.63
N ALA A 78 -6.00 5.97 0.37
CA ALA A 78 -5.33 4.68 0.55
C ALA A 78 -4.08 4.57 -0.34
N GLY A 79 -4.19 4.95 -1.60
CA GLY A 79 -3.07 4.93 -2.55
C GLY A 79 -1.94 5.88 -2.14
N ARG A 80 -2.28 7.09 -1.72
CA ARG A 80 -1.30 8.06 -1.24
C ARG A 80 -0.60 7.58 0.03
N ALA A 81 -1.34 7.01 0.95
CA ALA A 81 -0.80 6.46 2.20
C ALA A 81 0.19 5.32 1.94
N LEU A 82 -0.13 4.41 1.03
CA LEU A 82 0.76 3.31 0.65
C LEU A 82 2.07 3.82 0.02
N ILE A 83 2.00 4.79 -0.89
CA ILE A 83 3.19 5.41 -1.49
C ILE A 83 4.03 6.09 -0.41
N ALA A 84 3.43 6.91 0.44
CA ALA A 84 4.12 7.59 1.52
C ALA A 84 4.86 6.62 2.44
N TYR A 85 4.21 5.51 2.78
CA TYR A 85 4.80 4.46 3.61
C TYR A 85 6.01 3.82 2.97
N HIS A 86 5.91 3.39 1.71
CA HIS A 86 7.04 2.79 1.00
C HIS A 86 8.19 3.77 0.81
N LEU A 87 7.91 5.02 0.48
CA LEU A 87 8.94 6.05 0.36
C LEU A 87 9.62 6.37 1.69
N ALA A 88 8.90 6.30 2.79
CA ALA A 88 9.46 6.54 4.13
C ALA A 88 10.31 5.36 4.63
N GLU A 89 9.86 4.13 4.43
CA GLU A 89 10.39 2.94 5.08
C GLU A 89 11.12 1.96 4.14
N HIS A 90 10.83 1.99 2.84
CA HIS A 90 11.23 0.93 1.92
C HIS A 90 11.95 1.40 0.65
N ARG A 91 12.60 2.55 0.67
CA ARG A 91 13.29 3.07 -0.52
C ARG A 91 14.35 2.13 -1.07
N ALA A 92 15.11 1.47 -0.21
CA ALA A 92 16.13 0.50 -0.62
C ALA A 92 15.51 -0.70 -1.35
N MET A 93 14.38 -1.20 -0.85
CA MET A 93 13.63 -2.29 -1.48
C MET A 93 13.07 -1.87 -2.83
N MET A 94 12.44 -0.70 -2.90
CA MET A 94 11.90 -0.15 -4.13
C MET A 94 12.99 0.04 -5.19
N ALA A 95 14.11 0.65 -4.80
CA ALA A 95 15.26 0.85 -5.69
C ALA A 95 15.83 -0.46 -6.20
N ALA A 96 16.03 -1.45 -5.33
CA ALA A 96 16.55 -2.76 -5.71
C ALA A 96 15.64 -3.47 -6.73
N PHE A 97 14.33 -3.38 -6.54
CA PHE A 97 13.36 -3.98 -7.46
C PHE A 97 13.38 -3.31 -8.84
N LEU A 98 13.34 -1.98 -8.86
CA LEU A 98 13.36 -1.21 -10.10
C LEU A 98 14.68 -1.33 -10.86
N ASP A 99 15.80 -1.39 -10.14
CA ASP A 99 17.12 -1.66 -10.73
C ASP A 99 17.16 -3.05 -11.39
N GLY A 100 16.60 -4.06 -10.74
CA GLY A 100 16.50 -5.41 -11.28
C GLY A 100 15.67 -5.49 -12.57
N LEU A 101 14.73 -4.57 -12.76
CA LEU A 101 13.90 -4.46 -13.95
C LEU A 101 14.46 -3.48 -15.00
N GLY A 102 15.53 -2.74 -14.68
CA GLY A 102 16.07 -1.72 -15.56
C GLY A 102 15.17 -0.49 -15.72
N ILE A 103 14.34 -0.20 -14.74
CA ILE A 103 13.42 0.94 -14.74
C ILE A 103 14.10 2.14 -14.06
N ALA A 104 14.09 3.31 -14.74
CA ALA A 104 14.63 4.54 -14.20
C ALA A 104 13.79 5.03 -13.00
N HIS A 105 14.46 5.37 -11.91
CA HIS A 105 13.83 5.84 -10.68
C HIS A 105 14.68 6.87 -9.95
N ASP A 106 14.05 7.63 -9.08
CA ASP A 106 14.71 8.52 -8.12
C ASP A 106 14.57 7.93 -6.72
N ASN A 107 15.59 7.20 -6.28
CA ASN A 107 15.63 6.55 -4.97
C ASN A 107 14.34 5.75 -4.65
N GLY A 108 13.93 4.93 -5.60
CA GLY A 108 12.74 4.08 -5.49
C GLY A 108 11.45 4.68 -6.08
N LEU A 109 11.44 5.96 -6.42
CA LEU A 109 10.30 6.60 -7.06
C LEU A 109 10.43 6.54 -8.59
N ILE A 110 9.45 5.93 -9.25
CA ILE A 110 9.43 5.83 -10.71
C ILE A 110 9.28 7.23 -11.33
N LYS A 111 10.15 7.56 -12.30
CA LYS A 111 10.17 8.87 -12.95
C LYS A 111 9.24 8.99 -14.14
N GLU A 112 8.94 7.88 -14.81
CA GLU A 112 8.14 7.87 -16.04
C GLU A 112 6.67 7.57 -15.74
N GLU A 113 5.78 8.28 -16.41
CA GLU A 113 4.33 8.13 -16.19
C GLU A 113 3.77 6.78 -16.71
N HIS A 114 4.35 6.20 -17.74
CA HIS A 114 3.85 4.98 -18.38
C HIS A 114 4.96 3.92 -18.47
N VAL A 115 5.33 3.38 -17.34
CA VAL A 115 6.32 2.30 -17.27
C VAL A 115 5.71 0.98 -17.71
N LYS A 116 6.37 0.29 -18.65
CA LYS A 116 6.05 -1.11 -18.99
C LYS A 116 7.22 -1.99 -18.55
N PRO A 117 7.11 -2.66 -17.41
CA PRO A 117 8.15 -3.57 -16.99
C PRO A 117 8.23 -4.77 -17.94
N ASP A 118 9.43 -5.29 -18.14
CA ASP A 118 9.63 -6.54 -18.87
C ASP A 118 9.12 -7.71 -18.03
N ALA A 119 8.02 -8.32 -18.47
CA ALA A 119 7.38 -9.42 -17.78
C ALA A 119 8.34 -10.61 -17.53
N ALA A 120 9.29 -10.84 -18.44
CA ALA A 120 10.27 -11.92 -18.33
C ALA A 120 11.27 -11.71 -17.17
N LYS A 121 11.52 -10.47 -16.78
CA LYS A 121 12.44 -10.12 -15.69
C LYS A 121 11.78 -10.11 -14.30
N ILE A 122 10.45 -10.05 -14.23
CA ILE A 122 9.72 -9.93 -12.98
C ILE A 122 9.97 -11.09 -12.01
N PRO A 123 9.89 -12.39 -12.43
CA PRO A 123 10.10 -13.49 -11.50
C PRO A 123 11.47 -13.45 -10.79
N ASP A 124 12.54 -13.17 -11.52
CA ASP A 124 13.88 -13.09 -10.95
C ASP A 124 14.05 -11.87 -10.03
N ALA A 125 13.51 -10.72 -10.42
CA ALA A 125 13.54 -9.51 -9.60
C ALA A 125 12.80 -9.72 -8.27
N VAL A 126 11.63 -10.35 -8.28
CA VAL A 126 10.87 -10.69 -7.08
C VAL A 126 11.63 -11.69 -6.21
N LYS A 127 12.23 -12.71 -6.81
CA LYS A 127 13.03 -13.70 -6.08
C LYS A 127 14.21 -13.04 -5.35
N GLN A 128 14.95 -12.17 -6.02
CA GLN A 128 16.03 -11.42 -5.41
C GLN A 128 15.56 -10.53 -4.26
N LEU A 129 14.42 -9.87 -4.45
CA LEU A 129 13.81 -9.02 -3.45
C LEU A 129 13.42 -9.81 -2.20
N SER A 130 12.81 -10.97 -2.38
CA SER A 130 12.39 -11.86 -1.30
C SER A 130 13.55 -12.45 -0.51
N GLN A 131 14.75 -12.52 -1.09
CA GLN A 131 15.96 -12.97 -0.41
C GLN A 131 16.57 -11.88 0.49
N LYS A 132 16.32 -10.60 0.18
CA LYS A 132 16.98 -9.47 0.86
C LYS A 132 16.07 -8.75 1.86
N PHE A 133 14.76 -8.83 1.69
CA PHE A 133 13.79 -8.05 2.47
C PHE A 133 12.70 -8.95 3.06
N PRO A 134 12.05 -8.51 4.16
CA PRO A 134 10.97 -9.28 4.78
C PRO A 134 9.82 -9.56 3.80
N GLU A 135 9.29 -10.77 3.86
CA GLU A 135 8.23 -11.23 2.96
C GLU A 135 6.98 -10.35 2.99
N GLU A 136 6.57 -9.91 4.18
CA GLU A 136 5.40 -9.04 4.35
C GLU A 136 5.56 -7.70 3.64
N ASP A 137 6.75 -7.11 3.74
CA ASP A 137 7.07 -5.83 3.11
C ASP A 137 7.12 -5.98 1.59
N VAL A 138 7.71 -7.05 1.08
CA VAL A 138 7.73 -7.37 -0.35
C VAL A 138 6.32 -7.55 -0.88
N LYS A 139 5.50 -8.33 -0.20
CA LYS A 139 4.09 -8.54 -0.56
C LYS A 139 3.31 -7.23 -0.65
N LEU A 140 3.42 -6.40 0.35
CA LEU A 140 2.71 -5.12 0.37
C LEU A 140 3.16 -4.21 -0.77
N TYR A 141 4.46 -4.12 -1.00
CA TYR A 141 5.00 -3.29 -2.08
C TYR A 141 4.54 -3.75 -3.46
N LEU A 142 4.63 -5.04 -3.76
CA LEU A 142 4.21 -5.58 -5.05
C LEU A 142 2.70 -5.41 -5.28
N ASN A 143 1.89 -5.61 -4.24
CA ASN A 143 0.46 -5.35 -4.31
C ASN A 143 0.15 -3.86 -4.48
N THR A 144 0.95 -2.97 -3.89
CA THR A 144 0.83 -1.52 -4.09
C THR A 144 1.07 -1.15 -5.55
N LEU A 145 2.11 -1.67 -6.18
CA LEU A 145 2.37 -1.45 -7.60
C LEU A 145 1.21 -1.95 -8.47
N LEU A 146 0.72 -3.14 -8.19
CA LEU A 146 -0.37 -3.76 -8.94
C LEU A 146 -1.67 -2.95 -8.83
N CYS A 147 -2.01 -2.44 -7.66
CA CYS A 147 -3.25 -1.67 -7.50
C CYS A 147 -3.15 -0.25 -8.05
N GLN A 148 -1.95 0.28 -8.22
CA GLN A 148 -1.75 1.62 -8.79
C GLN A 148 -1.82 1.64 -10.31
N ASP A 149 -1.22 0.66 -10.97
CA ASP A 149 -1.30 0.49 -12.41
C ASP A 149 -1.46 -1.00 -12.75
N PRO A 150 -2.70 -1.51 -12.71
CA PRO A 150 -2.97 -2.92 -12.93
C PRO A 150 -2.56 -3.44 -14.30
N ASP A 151 -2.55 -2.58 -15.31
CA ASP A 151 -2.18 -2.96 -16.67
C ASP A 151 -0.66 -3.06 -16.83
N ALA A 152 0.07 -2.07 -16.33
CA ALA A 152 1.53 -2.07 -16.37
C ALA A 152 2.12 -3.25 -15.57
N TRP A 153 1.55 -3.57 -14.42
CA TRP A 153 2.04 -4.58 -13.50
C TRP A 153 1.27 -5.91 -13.55
N ALA A 154 0.53 -6.15 -14.62
CA ALA A 154 -0.31 -7.36 -14.78
C ALA A 154 0.46 -8.67 -14.53
N ALA A 155 1.73 -8.75 -14.94
CA ALA A 155 2.56 -9.95 -14.75
C ALA A 155 2.81 -10.27 -13.26
N LEU A 156 2.66 -9.33 -12.35
CA LEU A 156 2.76 -9.58 -10.91
C LEU A 156 1.66 -10.51 -10.39
N ARG A 157 0.53 -10.59 -11.07
CA ARG A 157 -0.58 -11.48 -10.66
C ARG A 157 -0.19 -12.95 -10.66
N GLU A 158 0.76 -13.33 -11.50
CA GLU A 158 1.25 -14.71 -11.62
C GLU A 158 2.37 -15.04 -10.63
N VAL A 159 2.88 -14.04 -9.93
CA VAL A 159 3.93 -14.24 -8.93
C VAL A 159 3.35 -14.79 -7.64
N PRO A 160 3.87 -15.91 -7.08
CA PRO A 160 3.30 -16.53 -5.87
C PRO A 160 3.19 -15.57 -4.67
N ALA A 161 4.13 -14.64 -4.52
CA ALA A 161 4.11 -13.64 -3.45
C ALA A 161 2.90 -12.70 -3.53
N VAL A 162 2.35 -12.47 -4.71
CA VAL A 162 1.18 -11.61 -4.97
C VAL A 162 -0.09 -12.44 -5.08
N ALA A 163 -0.02 -13.58 -5.76
CA ALA A 163 -1.15 -14.50 -5.94
C ALA A 163 -1.60 -15.16 -4.63
N GLY A 164 -0.68 -15.32 -3.67
CA GLY A 164 -1.03 -15.69 -2.30
C GLY A 164 -1.76 -14.53 -1.62
N GLU A 165 -3.07 -14.61 -1.59
CA GLU A 165 -3.95 -13.59 -1.02
C GLU A 165 -3.44 -12.96 0.28
N LEU A 166 -3.43 -11.63 0.34
CA LEU A 166 -3.61 -10.94 1.59
C LEU A 166 -4.99 -11.35 2.10
N ARG A 167 -5.04 -12.32 3.00
CA ARG A 167 -6.31 -12.81 3.55
C ARG A 167 -7.02 -11.66 4.25
N PRO A 168 -8.32 -11.44 3.97
CA PRO A 168 -9.08 -10.49 4.76
C PRO A 168 -9.05 -10.92 6.23
N GLU A 169 -8.80 -9.96 7.12
CA GLU A 169 -9.00 -10.16 8.56
C GLU A 169 -10.41 -10.74 8.79
N GLY A 170 -10.51 -11.85 9.47
CA GLY A 170 -11.77 -12.54 9.75
C GLY A 170 -11.98 -13.86 9.02
N MET A 171 -11.18 -14.19 8.01
CA MET A 171 -11.08 -15.53 7.46
C MET A 171 -9.85 -16.27 7.99
N ALA A 172 -9.67 -16.26 9.30
CA ALA A 172 -8.77 -17.19 9.93
C ALA A 172 -9.32 -18.59 9.66
N SER A 173 -8.63 -19.24 8.77
CA SER A 173 -8.72 -20.63 8.36
C SER A 173 -9.80 -21.49 9.03
N ALA A 174 -10.86 -21.77 8.29
CA ALA A 174 -11.67 -22.95 8.53
C ALA A 174 -10.86 -24.27 8.39
N ALA A 175 -9.58 -24.18 7.99
CA ALA A 175 -8.69 -25.33 7.79
C ALA A 175 -7.89 -25.73 9.03
N GLU A 176 -7.84 -24.90 10.08
CA GLU A 176 -7.15 -25.24 11.34
C GLU A 176 -8.09 -25.72 12.47
N ARG A 177 -9.37 -25.93 12.18
CA ARG A 177 -10.32 -26.55 13.10
C ARG A 177 -10.78 -27.92 12.60
N GLY A 178 -9.81 -28.76 12.31
CA GLY A 178 -10.06 -30.16 12.06
C GLY A 178 -9.45 -31.02 13.15
#